data_f21dd0ecdeb4219c84cdce8486d3b017
#
_entry.id   f21dd0ecdeb4219c84cdce8486d3b017
#
_cell.length_a   1.000
_cell.length_b   1.000
_cell.length_c   1.000
_cell.angle_alpha   90.00
_cell.angle_beta   90.00
_cell.angle_gamma   90.00
#
_symmetry.space_group_name_H-M   'P 1'
#
loop_
_entity.id
_entity.type
_entity.pdbx_description
1 polymer ?
#
loop_
_entity_poly.entity_id
_entity_poly.type
_entity_poly.pdbx_seq_one_letter_code
_entity_poly.pdbx_strand_id
1 'polypeptide(L)'
;MITITGDLADEYGRDLYEAIISYVDSFGVPWAPVMGNHDHDTPAMNGMSSFADDTQYMSRKTYTEALGPAYYSFNIGAEHYVVLDNTFIDTNNSGGYTNKLDSRQMAWLRKDIQAIDKSVIKGVVVVQHIPMFSSKGNVAMDNGARVMDILKDYPLTFLIGHSHLDRTIKTETSAGQPVFEFVHPSLAGTAWFTLKCTEGTPASFCAYEFKDGKGAKRTYVPFGENEHLKYRIYSGVASAGVNEAYDYAITEKTGKRWSIELDAEVANAADRSAILVNWWGAARVEFTGAGTVSMPGIYDLTYRDWYWPALASGGIGKYSNGTGASWQKPSKNSTHIWQYIPDNATVPVLVEAYDAYDNQLGRFLVSTK
;
A
#
# COMPACT_ATOMS: atom_id res chain seq x y z
N MET A 1 7.02 5.38 -16.99
CA MET A 1 6.25 6.44 -16.33
C MET A 1 6.24 6.21 -14.83
N ILE A 2 6.28 7.26 -14.04
CA ILE A 2 6.12 7.23 -12.58
C ILE A 2 4.71 7.74 -12.24
N THR A 3 4.05 7.13 -11.26
CA THR A 3 2.85 7.73 -10.65
C THR A 3 3.04 7.79 -9.14
N ILE A 4 2.61 8.89 -8.52
CA ILE A 4 2.63 9.11 -7.08
C ILE A 4 1.17 9.14 -6.63
N THR A 5 0.79 8.20 -5.80
CA THR A 5 -0.61 7.91 -5.46
C THR A 5 -1.21 8.84 -4.41
N GLY A 6 -0.83 10.11 -4.42
CA GLY A 6 -1.37 11.17 -3.55
C GLY A 6 -0.57 11.40 -2.27
N ASP A 7 -0.98 12.41 -1.51
CA ASP A 7 -0.26 12.92 -0.34
C ASP A 7 1.19 13.24 -0.71
N LEU A 8 1.35 14.11 -1.70
CA LEU A 8 2.66 14.52 -2.23
C LEU A 8 3.49 15.22 -1.17
N ALA A 9 2.84 15.91 -0.25
CA ALA A 9 3.42 16.55 0.92
C ALA A 9 2.54 16.28 2.15
N ASP A 10 3.09 16.52 3.35
CA ASP A 10 2.33 16.39 4.61
C ASP A 10 1.25 17.48 4.75
N GLU A 11 1.50 18.62 4.14
CA GLU A 11 0.55 19.73 4.02
C GLU A 11 0.64 20.30 2.60
N TYR A 12 -0.49 20.76 2.06
CA TYR A 12 -0.48 21.44 0.76
C TYR A 12 0.35 22.72 0.80
N GLY A 13 1.07 23.01 -0.26
CA GLY A 13 1.86 24.24 -0.35
C GLY A 13 2.58 24.35 -1.68
N ARG A 14 2.56 25.54 -2.26
CA ARG A 14 3.16 25.79 -3.58
C ARG A 14 4.66 25.51 -3.59
N ASP A 15 5.38 25.98 -2.57
CA ASP A 15 6.83 25.78 -2.46
C ASP A 15 7.19 24.28 -2.34
N LEU A 16 6.35 23.50 -1.65
CA LEU A 16 6.53 22.06 -1.53
C LEU A 16 6.29 21.36 -2.86
N TYR A 17 5.27 21.75 -3.60
CA TYR A 17 5.01 21.19 -4.94
C TYR A 17 6.11 21.56 -5.93
N GLU A 18 6.62 22.79 -5.92
CA GLU A 18 7.75 23.19 -6.76
C GLU A 18 9.02 22.35 -6.46
N ALA A 19 9.28 22.07 -5.19
CA ALA A 19 10.38 21.19 -4.79
C ALA A 19 10.19 19.75 -5.28
N ILE A 20 8.98 19.20 -5.14
CA ILE A 20 8.64 17.85 -5.61
C ILE A 20 8.74 17.76 -7.13
N ILE A 21 8.20 18.72 -7.86
CA ILE A 21 8.29 18.80 -9.32
C ILE A 21 9.77 18.76 -9.75
N SER A 22 10.59 19.66 -9.18
CA SER A 22 12.01 19.71 -9.49
C SER A 22 12.73 18.38 -9.22
N TYR A 23 12.37 17.70 -8.13
CA TYR A 23 12.98 16.43 -7.76
C TYR A 23 12.55 15.30 -8.71
N VAL A 24 11.26 15.17 -8.99
CA VAL A 24 10.73 14.09 -9.84
C VAL A 24 11.14 14.30 -11.30
N ASP A 25 11.14 15.53 -11.80
CA ASP A 25 11.59 15.87 -13.14
C ASP A 25 13.08 15.53 -13.36
N SER A 26 13.89 15.57 -12.29
CA SER A 26 15.32 15.20 -12.36
C SER A 26 15.54 13.74 -12.77
N PHE A 27 14.54 12.86 -12.63
CA PHE A 27 14.63 11.48 -13.09
C PHE A 27 14.54 11.34 -14.61
N GLY A 28 14.10 12.37 -15.34
CA GLY A 28 13.97 12.36 -16.79
C GLY A 28 12.91 11.39 -17.31
N VAL A 29 11.96 11.01 -16.47
CA VAL A 29 10.88 10.06 -16.78
C VAL A 29 9.53 10.77 -16.63
N PRO A 30 8.61 10.65 -17.61
CA PRO A 30 7.26 11.19 -17.48
C PRO A 30 6.59 10.69 -16.18
N TRP A 31 5.87 11.56 -15.51
CA TRP A 31 5.17 11.24 -14.28
C TRP A 31 3.76 11.80 -14.22
N ALA A 32 2.93 11.16 -13.41
CA ALA A 32 1.53 11.50 -13.23
C ALA A 32 1.24 11.64 -11.72
N PRO A 33 1.07 12.88 -11.22
CA PRO A 33 0.69 13.13 -9.84
C PRO A 33 -0.79 12.80 -9.61
N VAL A 34 -1.10 12.31 -8.42
CA VAL A 34 -2.45 12.08 -7.92
C VAL A 34 -2.68 12.96 -6.71
N MET A 35 -3.85 13.51 -6.57
CA MET A 35 -4.21 14.31 -5.41
C MET A 35 -4.64 13.42 -4.25
N GLY A 36 -4.04 13.61 -3.07
CA GLY A 36 -4.42 12.96 -1.82
C GLY A 36 -5.12 13.90 -0.86
N ASN A 37 -5.48 13.43 0.34
CA ASN A 37 -6.20 14.27 1.30
C ASN A 37 -5.34 15.38 1.91
N HIS A 38 -4.01 15.20 1.99
CA HIS A 38 -3.08 16.24 2.43
C HIS A 38 -2.81 17.30 1.35
N ASP A 39 -3.12 17.01 0.10
CA ASP A 39 -2.93 17.94 -1.02
C ASP A 39 -4.11 18.92 -1.18
N HIS A 40 -5.21 18.75 -0.43
CA HIS A 40 -6.37 19.63 -0.48
C HIS A 40 -6.21 20.88 0.40
N ASP A 41 -6.52 22.03 -0.14
CA ASP A 41 -6.70 23.26 0.63
C ASP A 41 -7.90 23.08 1.57
N THR A 42 -7.66 22.93 2.85
CA THR A 42 -8.74 22.76 3.82
C THR A 42 -9.08 24.07 4.54
N PRO A 43 -10.35 24.31 4.90
CA PRO A 43 -10.73 25.52 5.60
C PRO A 43 -9.99 25.72 6.93
N ALA A 44 -9.77 24.63 7.67
CA ALA A 44 -9.09 24.66 8.95
C ALA A 44 -7.63 25.12 8.84
N MET A 45 -6.92 24.73 7.80
CA MET A 45 -5.52 25.11 7.56
C MET A 45 -5.37 26.58 7.14
N ASN A 46 -6.39 27.12 6.48
CA ASN A 46 -6.43 28.53 6.07
C ASN A 46 -7.06 29.47 7.12
N GLY A 47 -7.39 28.97 8.30
CA GLY A 47 -8.07 29.77 9.34
C GLY A 47 -9.51 30.15 8.97
N MET A 48 -10.11 29.49 7.99
CA MET A 48 -11.49 29.71 7.53
C MET A 48 -12.40 28.64 8.12
N SER A 49 -13.63 29.05 8.48
CA SER A 49 -14.65 28.11 8.97
C SER A 49 -15.34 27.32 7.87
N SER A 50 -15.32 27.84 6.65
CA SER A 50 -15.85 27.19 5.44
C SER A 50 -15.37 27.94 4.20
N PHE A 51 -15.44 27.31 3.03
CA PHE A 51 -15.32 28.03 1.74
C PHE A 51 -16.64 28.73 1.41
N ALA A 52 -16.56 29.93 0.82
CA ALA A 52 -17.73 30.74 0.44
C ALA A 52 -18.47 30.16 -0.77
N ASP A 53 -17.76 29.46 -1.67
CA ASP A 53 -18.24 28.94 -2.93
C ASP A 53 -18.12 27.41 -3.01
N ASP A 54 -18.03 26.87 -4.23
CA ASP A 54 -17.85 25.43 -4.49
C ASP A 54 -16.62 24.86 -3.74
N THR A 55 -16.89 24.22 -2.61
CA THR A 55 -15.86 23.65 -1.71
C THR A 55 -14.90 22.72 -2.44
N GLN A 56 -15.40 21.90 -3.37
CA GLN A 56 -14.54 20.96 -4.10
C GLN A 56 -13.59 21.68 -5.07
N TYR A 57 -14.05 22.76 -5.69
CA TYR A 57 -13.21 23.59 -6.54
C TYR A 57 -12.13 24.32 -5.74
N MET A 58 -12.54 24.98 -4.67
CA MET A 58 -11.61 25.75 -3.83
C MET A 58 -10.56 24.87 -3.16
N SER A 59 -10.94 23.67 -2.73
CA SER A 59 -10.00 22.74 -2.08
C SER A 59 -8.90 22.19 -3.00
N ARG A 60 -9.05 22.33 -4.30
CA ARG A 60 -8.06 21.88 -5.31
C ARG A 60 -7.16 23.00 -5.82
N LYS A 61 -7.36 24.23 -5.35
CA LYS A 61 -6.78 25.42 -5.99
C LYS A 61 -5.25 25.36 -6.00
N THR A 62 -4.62 25.24 -4.85
CA THR A 62 -3.13 25.24 -4.74
C THR A 62 -2.51 24.13 -5.55
N TYR A 63 -3.08 22.92 -5.48
CA TYR A 63 -2.63 21.78 -6.27
C TYR A 63 -2.76 22.03 -7.77
N THR A 64 -3.93 22.48 -8.23
CA THR A 64 -4.17 22.67 -9.67
C THR A 64 -3.38 23.81 -10.29
N GLU A 65 -3.03 24.83 -9.51
CA GLU A 65 -2.15 25.91 -9.94
C GLU A 65 -0.69 25.46 -10.12
N ALA A 66 -0.23 24.47 -9.33
CA ALA A 66 1.14 24.00 -9.37
C ALA A 66 1.32 22.77 -10.27
N LEU A 67 0.42 21.80 -10.21
CA LEU A 67 0.57 20.45 -10.77
C LEU A 67 -0.37 20.15 -11.94
N GLY A 68 -1.36 21.03 -12.20
CA GLY A 68 -2.35 20.82 -13.24
C GLY A 68 -3.64 20.16 -12.73
N PRO A 69 -4.43 19.53 -13.62
CA PRO A 69 -5.77 19.07 -13.27
C PRO A 69 -5.76 18.00 -12.18
N ALA A 70 -6.71 18.06 -11.23
CA ALA A 70 -6.84 17.09 -10.15
C ALA A 70 -7.32 15.70 -10.63
N TYR A 71 -7.93 15.63 -11.80
CA TYR A 71 -8.33 14.39 -12.48
C TYR A 71 -8.16 14.52 -13.99
N TYR A 72 -7.67 13.46 -14.61
CA TYR A 72 -7.33 13.43 -16.05
C TYR A 72 -7.13 11.99 -16.51
N SER A 73 -6.97 11.80 -17.81
CA SER A 73 -6.67 10.50 -18.41
C SER A 73 -5.63 10.60 -19.53
N PHE A 74 -4.99 9.49 -19.81
CA PHE A 74 -4.05 9.32 -20.92
C PHE A 74 -3.89 7.83 -21.25
N ASN A 75 -3.30 7.55 -22.41
CA ASN A 75 -3.06 6.18 -22.87
C ASN A 75 -1.57 5.85 -22.89
N ILE A 76 -1.23 4.64 -22.47
CA ILE A 76 0.10 4.04 -22.66
C ILE A 76 -0.11 2.62 -23.19
N GLY A 77 0.32 2.37 -24.42
CA GLY A 77 0.10 1.06 -25.04
C GLY A 77 -1.38 0.72 -25.16
N ALA A 78 -1.78 -0.41 -24.63
CA ALA A 78 -3.16 -0.89 -24.64
C ALA A 78 -3.92 -0.53 -23.34
N GLU A 79 -3.33 0.23 -22.46
CA GLU A 79 -3.90 0.66 -21.17
C GLU A 79 -4.36 2.12 -21.24
N HIS A 80 -5.59 2.37 -20.77
CA HIS A 80 -6.12 3.68 -20.50
C HIS A 80 -5.96 4.01 -19.03
N TYR A 81 -5.15 5.01 -18.72
CA TYR A 81 -4.91 5.48 -17.36
C TYR A 81 -5.91 6.58 -17.00
N VAL A 82 -6.58 6.41 -15.89
CA VAL A 82 -7.55 7.35 -15.34
C VAL A 82 -7.09 7.78 -13.96
N VAL A 83 -6.66 9.01 -13.81
CA VAL A 83 -6.30 9.62 -12.53
C VAL A 83 -7.55 10.27 -11.94
N LEU A 84 -7.87 9.92 -10.70
CA LEU A 84 -9.07 10.40 -10.00
C LEU A 84 -8.70 11.06 -8.68
N ASP A 85 -9.34 12.18 -8.38
CA ASP A 85 -9.40 12.75 -7.05
C ASP A 85 -10.64 12.20 -6.33
N ASN A 86 -10.43 11.24 -5.45
CA ASN A 86 -11.51 10.63 -4.68
C ASN A 86 -11.59 11.11 -3.23
N THR A 87 -10.89 12.21 -2.91
CA THR A 87 -11.01 12.91 -1.64
C THR A 87 -12.08 14.00 -1.77
N PHE A 88 -13.28 13.71 -1.32
CA PHE A 88 -14.38 14.69 -1.34
C PHE A 88 -14.37 15.46 -0.01
N ILE A 89 -14.08 16.74 -0.06
CA ILE A 89 -14.08 17.60 1.13
C ILE A 89 -15.49 17.74 1.69
N ASP A 90 -15.65 17.34 2.94
CA ASP A 90 -16.90 17.40 3.70
C ASP A 90 -16.61 17.91 5.12
N THR A 91 -16.86 19.18 5.34
CA THR A 91 -16.61 19.86 6.61
C THR A 91 -17.50 19.37 7.76
N ASN A 92 -18.55 18.61 7.47
CA ASN A 92 -19.39 17.94 8.46
C ASN A 92 -18.84 16.60 8.93
N ASN A 93 -17.85 16.05 8.20
CA ASN A 93 -17.18 14.83 8.60
C ASN A 93 -16.04 15.15 9.56
N SER A 94 -15.84 14.34 10.61
CA SER A 94 -14.77 14.51 11.59
C SER A 94 -13.36 14.49 11.00
N GLY A 95 -13.17 13.82 9.85
CA GLY A 95 -11.92 13.82 9.08
C GLY A 95 -11.81 14.94 8.05
N GLY A 96 -12.85 15.76 7.88
CA GLY A 96 -12.89 16.84 6.90
C GLY A 96 -13.11 16.38 5.45
N TYR A 97 -13.21 15.09 5.17
CA TYR A 97 -13.44 14.53 3.83
C TYR A 97 -14.13 13.15 3.89
N THR A 98 -14.63 12.71 2.72
CA THR A 98 -15.13 11.35 2.48
C THR A 98 -14.52 10.78 1.20
N ASN A 99 -14.52 9.46 1.08
CA ASN A 99 -14.05 8.74 -0.11
C ASN A 99 -15.15 8.72 -1.19
N LYS A 100 -15.11 9.71 -2.10
CA LYS A 100 -16.20 9.92 -3.06
C LYS A 100 -15.74 10.76 -4.24
N LEU A 101 -16.22 10.50 -5.45
CA LEU A 101 -16.11 11.44 -6.57
C LEU A 101 -17.24 12.49 -6.52
N ASP A 102 -16.92 13.74 -6.85
CA ASP A 102 -17.94 14.75 -7.07
C ASP A 102 -18.75 14.48 -8.37
N SER A 103 -19.86 15.18 -8.54
CA SER A 103 -20.75 14.96 -9.68
C SER A 103 -20.13 15.35 -11.02
N ARG A 104 -19.25 16.34 -11.04
CA ARG A 104 -18.56 16.81 -12.27
C ARG A 104 -17.55 15.76 -12.72
N GLN A 105 -16.74 15.28 -11.79
CA GLN A 105 -15.76 14.23 -12.06
C GLN A 105 -16.43 12.92 -12.48
N MET A 106 -17.54 12.54 -11.84
CA MET A 106 -18.32 11.36 -12.23
C MET A 106 -18.89 11.48 -13.66
N ALA A 107 -19.37 12.67 -14.03
CA ALA A 107 -19.87 12.92 -15.39
C ALA A 107 -18.74 12.92 -16.43
N TRP A 108 -17.58 13.46 -16.06
CA TRP A 108 -16.38 13.43 -16.88
C TRP A 108 -15.90 11.98 -17.09
N LEU A 109 -15.74 11.19 -16.02
CA LEU A 109 -15.31 9.79 -16.10
C LEU A 109 -16.19 8.97 -17.05
N ARG A 110 -17.51 9.14 -16.99
CA ARG A 110 -18.44 8.46 -17.90
C ARG A 110 -18.19 8.82 -19.38
N LYS A 111 -17.93 10.08 -19.68
CA LYS A 111 -17.64 10.53 -21.04
C LYS A 111 -16.29 10.02 -21.52
N ASP A 112 -15.31 10.05 -20.66
CA ASP A 112 -13.95 9.60 -20.93
C ASP A 112 -13.92 8.12 -21.31
N ILE A 113 -14.53 7.25 -20.49
CA ILE A 113 -14.63 5.82 -20.76
C ILE A 113 -15.47 5.51 -22.03
N GLN A 114 -16.50 6.31 -22.31
CA GLN A 114 -17.28 6.16 -23.54
C GLN A 114 -16.51 6.55 -24.80
N ALA A 115 -15.51 7.41 -24.67
CA ALA A 115 -14.68 7.87 -25.79
C ALA A 115 -13.52 6.90 -26.13
N ILE A 116 -13.30 5.87 -25.34
CA ILE A 116 -12.22 4.91 -25.54
C ILE A 116 -12.41 4.12 -26.86
N ASP A 117 -11.37 4.07 -27.67
CA ASP A 117 -11.32 3.16 -28.80
C ASP A 117 -11.02 1.73 -28.32
N LYS A 118 -12.04 0.89 -28.23
CA LYS A 118 -11.96 -0.51 -27.81
C LYS A 118 -11.12 -1.40 -28.74
N SER A 119 -10.80 -0.93 -29.94
CA SER A 119 -9.90 -1.66 -30.83
C SER A 119 -8.44 -1.57 -30.35
N VAL A 120 -8.08 -0.47 -29.71
CA VAL A 120 -6.73 -0.18 -29.20
C VAL A 120 -6.64 -0.49 -27.71
N ILE A 121 -7.52 0.10 -26.91
CA ILE A 121 -7.48 -0.02 -25.43
C ILE A 121 -8.13 -1.33 -25.01
N LYS A 122 -7.39 -2.10 -24.18
CA LYS A 122 -7.80 -3.41 -23.69
C LYS A 122 -8.00 -3.47 -22.18
N GLY A 123 -7.53 -2.47 -21.43
CA GLY A 123 -7.69 -2.39 -19.99
C GLY A 123 -7.66 -0.97 -19.47
N VAL A 124 -8.10 -0.79 -18.23
CA VAL A 124 -8.11 0.50 -17.55
C VAL A 124 -7.30 0.43 -16.25
N VAL A 125 -6.38 1.36 -16.10
CA VAL A 125 -5.61 1.56 -14.87
C VAL A 125 -6.15 2.79 -14.17
N VAL A 126 -6.79 2.60 -13.02
CA VAL A 126 -7.30 3.69 -12.20
C VAL A 126 -6.26 4.04 -11.14
N VAL A 127 -5.84 5.30 -11.10
CA VAL A 127 -4.92 5.79 -10.08
C VAL A 127 -5.67 6.80 -9.21
N GLN A 128 -5.81 6.49 -7.93
CA GLN A 128 -6.50 7.34 -6.96
C GLN A 128 -5.87 7.18 -5.59
N HIS A 129 -6.16 8.09 -4.67
CA HIS A 129 -5.49 8.09 -3.37
C HIS A 129 -6.12 7.09 -2.39
N ILE A 130 -7.41 7.21 -2.12
CA ILE A 130 -8.11 6.42 -1.11
C ILE A 130 -8.57 5.08 -1.72
N PRO A 131 -8.47 3.94 -0.99
CA PRO A 131 -8.87 2.64 -1.51
C PRO A 131 -10.32 2.56 -2.02
N MET A 132 -10.51 1.92 -3.17
CA MET A 132 -11.83 1.56 -3.70
C MET A 132 -12.50 0.49 -2.85
N PHE A 133 -11.70 -0.49 -2.36
CA PHE A 133 -12.20 -1.66 -1.64
C PHE A 133 -11.74 -1.68 -0.18
N SER A 134 -12.57 -2.25 0.67
CA SER A 134 -12.20 -2.62 2.03
C SER A 134 -11.21 -3.80 2.04
N SER A 135 -10.62 -4.10 3.19
CA SER A 135 -9.75 -5.28 3.35
C SER A 135 -10.45 -6.62 3.06
N LYS A 136 -11.78 -6.63 3.02
CA LYS A 136 -12.62 -7.81 2.69
C LYS A 136 -13.02 -7.87 1.21
N GLY A 137 -12.55 -6.93 0.38
CA GLY A 137 -12.87 -6.86 -1.04
C GLY A 137 -14.22 -6.24 -1.39
N ASN A 138 -14.97 -5.73 -0.40
CA ASN A 138 -16.21 -5.01 -0.66
C ASN A 138 -15.92 -3.56 -1.07
N VAL A 139 -16.72 -3.01 -1.98
CA VAL A 139 -16.62 -1.59 -2.36
C VAL A 139 -16.80 -0.73 -1.10
N ALA A 140 -15.79 0.09 -0.80
CA ALA A 140 -15.72 0.95 0.37
C ALA A 140 -15.93 2.44 0.03
N MET A 141 -15.71 2.82 -1.23
CA MET A 141 -15.94 4.17 -1.72
C MET A 141 -17.45 4.46 -1.79
N ASP A 142 -17.91 5.61 -1.26
CA ASP A 142 -19.34 5.92 -1.11
C ASP A 142 -20.16 5.79 -2.39
N ASN A 143 -19.63 6.30 -3.51
CA ASN A 143 -20.25 6.13 -4.82
C ASN A 143 -19.48 5.16 -5.73
N GLY A 144 -18.68 4.30 -5.15
CA GLY A 144 -17.81 3.34 -5.84
C GLY A 144 -18.58 2.35 -6.73
N ALA A 145 -19.78 1.93 -6.33
CA ALA A 145 -20.61 1.07 -7.16
C ALA A 145 -20.93 1.70 -8.54
N ARG A 146 -21.09 3.03 -8.60
CA ARG A 146 -21.32 3.75 -9.87
C ARG A 146 -20.02 3.86 -10.69
N VAL A 147 -18.87 4.02 -10.02
CA VAL A 147 -17.56 4.00 -10.68
C VAL A 147 -17.33 2.63 -11.30
N MET A 148 -17.55 1.56 -10.54
CA MET A 148 -17.42 0.18 -11.02
C MET A 148 -18.37 -0.14 -12.19
N ASP A 149 -19.60 0.41 -12.18
CA ASP A 149 -20.55 0.22 -13.30
C ASP A 149 -20.07 0.93 -14.58
N ILE A 150 -19.43 2.11 -14.47
CA ILE A 150 -18.83 2.80 -15.60
C ILE A 150 -17.68 2.00 -16.22
N LEU A 151 -16.87 1.35 -15.38
CA LEU A 151 -15.62 0.68 -15.76
C LEU A 151 -15.80 -0.81 -16.08
N LYS A 152 -16.97 -1.40 -15.84
CA LYS A 152 -17.21 -2.85 -15.77
C LYS A 152 -16.80 -3.68 -16.99
N ASP A 153 -16.72 -3.07 -18.16
CA ASP A 153 -16.42 -3.78 -19.42
C ASP A 153 -14.92 -4.04 -19.64
N TYR A 154 -14.05 -3.52 -18.77
CA TYR A 154 -12.61 -3.61 -18.90
C TYR A 154 -11.97 -4.39 -17.75
N PRO A 155 -10.86 -5.12 -18.00
CA PRO A 155 -9.93 -5.47 -16.94
C PRO A 155 -9.46 -4.23 -16.21
N LEU A 156 -9.46 -4.25 -14.86
CA LEU A 156 -9.16 -3.09 -14.03
C LEU A 156 -7.94 -3.34 -13.15
N THR A 157 -7.09 -2.33 -13.08
CA THR A 157 -6.03 -2.25 -12.06
C THR A 157 -6.15 -0.93 -11.33
N PHE A 158 -6.35 -0.98 -10.00
CA PHE A 158 -6.34 0.19 -9.14
C PHE A 158 -4.99 0.32 -8.45
N LEU A 159 -4.36 1.50 -8.57
CA LEU A 159 -3.12 1.87 -7.89
C LEU A 159 -3.46 2.91 -6.82
N ILE A 160 -3.23 2.56 -5.55
CA ILE A 160 -3.81 3.26 -4.39
C ILE A 160 -2.73 3.62 -3.38
N GLY A 161 -2.90 4.71 -2.64
CA GLY A 161 -2.08 5.15 -1.52
C GLY A 161 -2.79 5.11 -0.17
N HIS A 162 -2.74 6.22 0.56
CA HIS A 162 -3.52 6.58 1.76
C HIS A 162 -3.35 5.67 2.99
N SER A 163 -3.38 4.37 2.81
CA SER A 163 -3.46 3.45 3.96
C SER A 163 -2.12 3.16 4.62
N HIS A 164 -1.01 3.55 3.98
CA HIS A 164 0.36 3.33 4.44
C HIS A 164 0.64 1.86 4.79
N LEU A 165 0.21 0.95 3.91
CA LEU A 165 0.41 -0.49 4.05
C LEU A 165 0.46 -1.16 2.68
N ASP A 166 0.99 -2.40 2.62
CA ASP A 166 0.89 -3.24 1.43
C ASP A 166 -0.38 -4.08 1.48
N ARG A 167 -1.24 -3.95 0.48
CA ARG A 167 -2.45 -4.77 0.36
C ARG A 167 -2.81 -5.04 -1.08
N THR A 168 -3.17 -6.27 -1.38
CA THR A 168 -3.71 -6.69 -2.68
C THR A 168 -5.14 -7.20 -2.51
N ILE A 169 -6.07 -6.66 -3.30
CA ILE A 169 -7.43 -7.17 -3.45
C ILE A 169 -7.57 -7.71 -4.87
N LYS A 170 -8.16 -8.89 -5.00
CA LYS A 170 -8.52 -9.51 -6.28
C LYS A 170 -10.01 -9.79 -6.28
N THR A 171 -10.72 -9.28 -7.27
CA THR A 171 -12.15 -9.46 -7.46
C THR A 171 -12.52 -9.38 -8.94
N GLU A 172 -13.79 -9.25 -9.26
CA GLU A 172 -14.28 -9.12 -10.64
C GLU A 172 -15.31 -8.00 -10.74
N THR A 173 -15.47 -7.45 -11.94
CA THR A 173 -16.57 -6.55 -12.27
C THR A 173 -17.88 -7.33 -12.43
N SER A 174 -19.01 -6.64 -12.47
CA SER A 174 -20.31 -7.27 -12.79
C SER A 174 -20.39 -7.88 -14.21
N ALA A 175 -19.45 -7.55 -15.08
CA ALA A 175 -19.30 -8.13 -16.41
C ALA A 175 -18.24 -9.28 -16.46
N GLY A 176 -17.72 -9.72 -15.29
CA GLY A 176 -16.75 -10.81 -15.19
C GLY A 176 -15.32 -10.42 -15.59
N GLN A 177 -15.00 -9.14 -15.66
CA GLN A 177 -13.64 -8.70 -15.91
C GLN A 177 -12.81 -8.72 -14.62
N PRO A 178 -11.52 -9.13 -14.69
CA PRO A 178 -10.66 -9.17 -13.51
C PRO A 178 -10.40 -7.76 -12.97
N VAL A 179 -10.39 -7.64 -11.65
CA VAL A 179 -10.09 -6.41 -10.92
C VAL A 179 -9.00 -6.68 -9.92
N PHE A 180 -7.95 -5.88 -9.97
CA PHE A 180 -6.89 -5.85 -8.98
C PHE A 180 -6.83 -4.48 -8.34
N GLU A 181 -6.77 -4.41 -7.02
CA GLU A 181 -6.41 -3.20 -6.29
C GLU A 181 -5.11 -3.44 -5.53
N PHE A 182 -4.15 -2.55 -5.73
CA PHE A 182 -2.90 -2.53 -5.00
C PHE A 182 -2.83 -1.27 -4.16
N VAL A 183 -2.87 -1.41 -2.86
CA VAL A 183 -2.55 -0.35 -1.91
C VAL A 183 -1.06 -0.38 -1.67
N HIS A 184 -0.41 0.78 -1.82
CA HIS A 184 1.04 0.88 -1.74
C HIS A 184 1.48 1.32 -0.33
N PRO A 185 2.62 0.80 0.14
CA PRO A 185 3.30 1.35 1.29
C PRO A 185 3.67 2.82 1.06
N SER A 186 3.71 3.59 2.14
CA SER A 186 4.16 4.97 2.09
C SER A 186 5.67 5.05 1.87
N LEU A 187 6.11 5.96 0.99
CA LEU A 187 7.52 6.31 0.82
C LEU A 187 8.10 6.94 2.10
N ALA A 188 7.28 7.63 2.87
CA ALA A 188 7.63 8.24 4.14
C ALA A 188 7.63 7.25 5.32
N GLY A 189 7.27 5.97 5.07
CA GLY A 189 7.06 4.99 6.13
C GLY A 189 5.93 5.42 7.06
N THR A 190 6.14 5.31 8.37
CA THR A 190 5.24 5.89 9.36
C THR A 190 5.72 7.30 9.67
N ALA A 191 5.17 8.27 8.95
CA ALA A 191 5.33 9.71 9.15
C ALA A 191 6.79 10.16 9.34
N TRP A 192 7.66 9.79 8.40
CA TRP A 192 9.06 10.24 8.30
C TRP A 192 10.02 9.72 9.39
N PHE A 193 9.54 8.99 10.39
CA PHE A 193 10.37 8.55 11.52
C PHE A 193 10.96 7.18 11.35
N THR A 194 10.34 6.36 10.55
CA THR A 194 10.84 5.02 10.24
C THR A 194 10.62 4.74 8.76
N LEU A 195 11.50 3.97 8.16
CA LEU A 195 11.27 3.44 6.81
C LEU A 195 10.36 2.20 6.85
N LYS A 196 9.39 2.18 7.78
CA LYS A 196 8.41 1.13 7.96
C LYS A 196 7.01 1.71 8.00
N CYS A 197 6.09 1.06 7.34
CA CYS A 197 4.66 1.34 7.41
C CYS A 197 4.04 0.79 8.70
N THR A 198 2.80 1.15 8.97
CA THR A 198 2.12 0.86 10.24
C THR A 198 1.91 -0.62 10.54
N GLU A 199 1.96 -1.48 9.52
CA GLU A 199 1.89 -2.95 9.68
C GLU A 199 3.26 -3.63 9.59
N GLY A 200 4.36 -2.84 9.49
CA GLY A 200 5.73 -3.31 9.48
C GLY A 200 6.36 -3.51 8.10
N THR A 201 5.61 -3.29 7.03
CA THR A 201 6.14 -3.33 5.66
C THR A 201 7.16 -2.23 5.44
N PRO A 202 8.30 -2.49 4.80
CA PRO A 202 9.26 -1.45 4.46
C PRO A 202 8.64 -0.39 3.55
N ALA A 203 9.08 0.86 3.70
CA ALA A 203 8.85 1.89 2.71
C ALA A 203 9.35 1.40 1.34
N SER A 204 8.58 1.64 0.28
CA SER A 204 8.86 1.02 -1.01
C SER A 204 8.13 1.72 -2.15
N PHE A 205 8.54 1.38 -3.36
CA PHE A 205 7.72 1.57 -4.54
C PHE A 205 7.44 0.22 -5.22
N CYS A 206 6.48 0.19 -6.13
CA CYS A 206 6.18 -0.99 -6.93
C CYS A 206 6.33 -0.66 -8.42
N ALA A 207 6.96 -1.57 -9.17
CA ALA A 207 6.97 -1.53 -10.63
C ALA A 207 5.92 -2.51 -11.18
N TYR A 208 5.21 -2.06 -12.21
CA TYR A 208 4.16 -2.84 -12.86
C TYR A 208 4.48 -3.05 -14.34
N GLU A 209 4.29 -4.27 -14.80
CA GLU A 209 4.32 -4.61 -16.21
C GLU A 209 2.87 -4.91 -16.65
N PHE A 210 2.46 -4.33 -17.78
CA PHE A 210 1.16 -4.59 -18.39
C PHE A 210 1.37 -5.25 -19.74
N LYS A 211 0.45 -6.13 -20.09
CA LYS A 211 0.42 -6.80 -21.39
C LYS A 211 -1.02 -6.95 -21.87
N ASP A 212 -1.31 -6.43 -23.05
CA ASP A 212 -2.62 -6.51 -23.69
C ASP A 212 -3.77 -6.01 -22.78
N GLY A 213 -3.56 -4.91 -22.07
CA GLY A 213 -4.54 -4.28 -21.18
C GLY A 213 -4.69 -4.95 -19.82
N LYS A 214 -3.84 -5.89 -19.47
CA LYS A 214 -3.87 -6.61 -18.19
C LYS A 214 -2.54 -6.46 -17.47
N GLY A 215 -2.59 -6.38 -16.15
CA GLY A 215 -1.39 -6.51 -15.34
C GLY A 215 -0.75 -7.88 -15.57
N ALA A 216 0.57 -7.90 -15.76
CA ALA A 216 1.34 -9.09 -16.03
C ALA A 216 2.34 -9.41 -14.91
N LYS A 217 2.85 -8.37 -14.23
CA LYS A 217 3.80 -8.54 -13.13
C LYS A 217 3.79 -7.35 -12.19
N ARG A 218 3.93 -7.62 -10.91
CA ARG A 218 4.21 -6.63 -9.87
C ARG A 218 5.56 -6.92 -9.24
N THR A 219 6.44 -5.93 -9.22
CA THR A 219 7.73 -6.02 -8.53
C THR A 219 7.72 -5.04 -7.36
N TYR A 220 7.80 -5.57 -6.15
CA TYR A 220 7.95 -4.80 -4.92
C TYR A 220 9.42 -4.42 -4.73
N VAL A 221 9.73 -3.14 -4.53
CA VAL A 221 11.08 -2.63 -4.36
C VAL A 221 11.16 -1.86 -3.04
N PRO A 222 11.56 -2.53 -1.95
CA PRO A 222 11.80 -1.86 -0.67
C PRO A 222 13.04 -0.97 -0.78
N PHE A 223 13.07 0.10 0.01
CA PHE A 223 14.26 0.93 0.14
C PHE A 223 14.61 1.21 1.61
N GLY A 224 15.81 1.77 1.79
CA GLY A 224 16.44 1.88 3.08
C GLY A 224 17.38 0.70 3.35
N GLU A 225 17.58 0.38 4.62
CA GLU A 225 18.63 -0.56 5.06
C GLU A 225 18.52 -2.00 4.53
N ASN A 226 17.35 -2.35 4.00
CA ASN A 226 17.01 -3.70 3.60
C ASN A 226 16.41 -3.78 2.20
N GLU A 227 16.91 -3.03 1.25
CA GLU A 227 16.41 -3.06 -0.14
C GLU A 227 16.47 -4.45 -0.79
N HIS A 228 17.32 -5.36 -0.28
CA HIS A 228 17.41 -6.75 -0.73
C HIS A 228 16.49 -7.70 0.04
N LEU A 229 15.92 -7.26 1.17
CA LEU A 229 15.05 -8.09 1.98
C LEU A 229 13.65 -8.10 1.38
N LYS A 230 13.17 -9.27 0.97
CA LYS A 230 11.86 -9.46 0.34
C LYS A 230 10.84 -10.16 1.22
N TYR A 231 11.30 -10.83 2.28
CA TYR A 231 10.44 -11.61 3.16
C TYR A 231 11.06 -11.80 4.55
N ARG A 232 10.22 -12.17 5.51
CA ARG A 232 10.60 -12.67 6.83
C ARG A 232 9.87 -13.97 7.11
N ILE A 233 10.59 -14.94 7.65
CA ILE A 233 10.02 -16.22 8.06
C ILE A 233 10.36 -16.43 9.54
N TYR A 234 9.34 -16.72 10.32
CA TYR A 234 9.44 -17.05 11.73
C TYR A 234 8.99 -18.47 11.95
N SER A 235 9.76 -19.27 12.68
CA SER A 235 9.40 -20.64 13.03
C SER A 235 9.66 -20.89 14.50
N GLY A 236 8.69 -21.47 15.19
CA GLY A 236 8.81 -21.88 16.58
C GLY A 236 9.60 -23.19 16.78
N VAL A 237 9.86 -23.93 15.70
CA VAL A 237 10.55 -25.24 15.75
C VAL A 237 12.05 -25.12 15.56
N ALA A 238 12.52 -24.09 14.92
CA ALA A 238 13.94 -23.86 14.72
C ALA A 238 14.29 -22.39 14.84
N SER A 239 15.43 -22.10 15.42
CA SER A 239 16.12 -20.81 15.33
C SER A 239 16.50 -20.45 13.87
N ALA A 240 15.84 -21.05 12.91
CA ALA A 240 16.12 -20.93 11.51
C ALA A 240 15.16 -19.96 10.89
N GLY A 241 15.66 -18.87 10.41
CA GLY A 241 14.98 -18.20 9.35
C GLY A 241 14.53 -16.79 9.57
N VAL A 242 15.15 -16.05 10.46
CA VAL A 242 15.36 -14.65 10.13
C VAL A 242 16.34 -14.67 8.96
N ASN A 243 15.97 -14.09 7.82
CA ASN A 243 16.90 -13.90 6.72
C ASN A 243 18.21 -13.35 7.31
N GLU A 244 19.33 -14.04 7.10
CA GLU A 244 20.63 -13.70 7.72
C GLU A 244 21.02 -12.23 7.51
N ALA A 245 20.64 -11.65 6.39
CA ALA A 245 20.87 -10.24 6.09
C ALA A 245 20.10 -9.29 7.03
N TYR A 246 18.91 -9.71 7.48
CA TYR A 246 18.10 -8.92 8.41
C TYR A 246 18.63 -9.03 9.85
N ASP A 247 19.00 -10.25 10.28
CA ASP A 247 19.63 -10.47 11.58
C ASP A 247 20.97 -9.71 11.68
N TYR A 248 21.74 -9.68 10.61
CA TYR A 248 22.96 -8.91 10.52
C TYR A 248 22.71 -7.39 10.66
N ALA A 249 21.78 -6.83 9.91
CA ALA A 249 21.49 -5.39 9.94
C ALA A 249 20.97 -4.93 11.32
N ILE A 250 20.14 -5.74 11.98
CA ILE A 250 19.68 -5.46 13.35
C ILE A 250 20.81 -5.57 14.34
N THR A 251 21.64 -6.62 14.25
CA THR A 251 22.77 -6.86 15.15
C THR A 251 23.81 -5.75 15.04
N GLU A 252 24.12 -5.29 13.83
CA GLU A 252 25.08 -4.22 13.59
C GLU A 252 24.63 -2.88 14.22
N LYS A 253 23.34 -2.54 14.13
CA LYS A 253 22.82 -1.30 14.71
C LYS A 253 22.61 -1.33 16.21
N THR A 254 22.22 -2.45 16.77
CA THR A 254 21.79 -2.54 18.17
C THR A 254 22.79 -3.24 19.08
N GLY A 255 23.76 -3.94 18.51
CA GLY A 255 24.68 -4.79 19.25
C GLY A 255 24.00 -5.99 19.92
N LYS A 256 22.73 -6.24 19.63
CA LYS A 256 21.96 -7.35 20.21
C LYS A 256 21.51 -8.31 19.12
N ARG A 257 21.90 -9.56 19.27
CA ARG A 257 21.38 -10.65 18.47
C ARG A 257 19.98 -11.01 18.98
N TRP A 258 18.99 -10.93 18.11
CA TRP A 258 17.60 -11.22 18.45
C TRP A 258 17.28 -12.67 18.15
N SER A 259 16.97 -13.44 19.19
CA SER A 259 16.10 -14.59 19.04
C SER A 259 14.68 -14.09 19.14
N ILE A 260 13.93 -14.11 18.05
CA ILE A 260 12.50 -13.78 18.08
C ILE A 260 11.81 -14.98 18.69
N GLU A 261 11.52 -14.93 19.98
CA GLU A 261 10.50 -15.79 20.58
C GLU A 261 9.16 -15.32 20.00
N LEU A 262 8.41 -16.24 19.41
CA LEU A 262 7.02 -15.98 19.04
C LEU A 262 6.30 -15.44 20.27
N ASP A 263 5.69 -14.27 20.15
CA ASP A 263 4.96 -13.65 21.24
C ASP A 263 3.97 -14.63 21.86
N ALA A 264 3.75 -14.52 23.17
CA ALA A 264 2.82 -15.36 23.91
C ALA A 264 1.39 -15.35 23.36
N GLU A 265 0.94 -14.25 22.74
CA GLU A 265 -0.36 -14.22 22.05
C GLU A 265 -0.37 -15.04 20.75
N VAL A 266 0.69 -15.01 19.98
CA VAL A 266 0.87 -15.87 18.80
C VAL A 266 1.24 -17.29 19.23
N ALA A 267 2.02 -17.44 20.30
CA ALA A 267 2.38 -18.73 20.86
C ALA A 267 1.22 -19.43 21.61
N ASN A 268 0.26 -18.68 22.15
CA ASN A 268 -0.95 -19.27 22.75
C ASN A 268 -1.99 -19.65 21.67
N ALA A 269 -1.93 -19.01 20.50
CA ALA A 269 -2.77 -19.36 19.36
C ALA A 269 -2.09 -20.37 18.43
N ALA A 270 -0.78 -20.50 18.50
CA ALA A 270 0.02 -21.33 17.62
C ALA A 270 0.76 -22.39 18.44
N ASP A 271 0.55 -23.62 18.08
CA ASP A 271 1.51 -24.67 18.34
C ASP A 271 2.92 -24.14 18.02
N ARG A 272 3.93 -24.48 18.84
CA ARG A 272 5.34 -24.10 18.62
C ARG A 272 5.90 -24.54 17.27
N SER A 273 5.15 -25.33 16.53
CA SER A 273 5.42 -25.77 15.15
C SER A 273 4.97 -24.78 14.06
N ALA A 274 4.30 -23.70 14.40
CA ALA A 274 3.80 -22.75 13.40
C ALA A 274 4.93 -22.03 12.68
N ILE A 275 4.77 -21.88 11.35
CA ILE A 275 5.62 -21.07 10.48
C ILE A 275 4.83 -19.82 10.10
N LEU A 276 5.37 -18.65 10.40
CA LEU A 276 4.83 -17.37 9.95
C LEU A 276 5.68 -16.83 8.81
N VAL A 277 5.03 -16.47 7.73
CA VAL A 277 5.68 -15.92 6.54
C VAL A 277 5.11 -14.54 6.26
N ASN A 278 5.96 -13.53 6.34
CA ASN A 278 5.68 -12.19 5.87
C ASN A 278 6.45 -11.96 4.57
N TRP A 279 5.76 -11.95 3.43
CA TRP A 279 6.38 -11.80 2.12
C TRP A 279 5.78 -10.62 1.37
N TRP A 280 6.56 -9.54 1.29
CA TRP A 280 6.10 -8.30 0.70
C TRP A 280 5.86 -8.41 -0.80
N GLY A 281 4.74 -7.84 -1.25
CA GLY A 281 4.30 -7.92 -2.63
C GLY A 281 3.71 -9.27 -3.01
N ALA A 282 3.70 -10.28 -2.13
CA ALA A 282 3.02 -11.54 -2.38
C ALA A 282 1.50 -11.37 -2.23
N ALA A 283 0.77 -11.98 -3.15
CA ALA A 283 -0.67 -12.15 -3.06
C ALA A 283 -1.05 -13.58 -2.62
N ARG A 284 -0.11 -14.52 -2.72
CA ARG A 284 -0.30 -15.93 -2.34
C ARG A 284 1.01 -16.54 -1.88
N VAL A 285 0.93 -17.37 -0.83
CA VAL A 285 2.04 -18.21 -0.38
C VAL A 285 1.57 -19.65 -0.29
N GLU A 286 2.36 -20.56 -0.81
CA GLU A 286 2.13 -22.01 -0.79
C GLU A 286 3.13 -22.69 0.12
N PHE A 287 2.69 -23.77 0.77
CA PHE A 287 3.48 -24.59 1.67
C PHE A 287 3.40 -26.05 1.25
N THR A 288 4.53 -26.75 1.23
CA THR A 288 4.53 -28.19 0.95
C THR A 288 4.23 -28.98 2.22
N GLY A 289 3.49 -30.08 2.04
CA GLY A 289 3.12 -31.00 3.11
C GLY A 289 1.68 -30.81 3.59
N ALA A 290 1.24 -31.73 4.45
CA ALA A 290 -0.06 -31.64 5.10
C ALA A 290 -0.01 -30.66 6.28
N GLY A 291 -0.98 -29.77 6.37
CA GLY A 291 -1.05 -28.77 7.42
C GLY A 291 -2.16 -27.77 7.20
N THR A 292 -2.27 -26.82 8.10
CA THR A 292 -3.30 -25.77 8.06
C THR A 292 -2.68 -24.41 7.71
N VAL A 293 -3.20 -23.76 6.66
CA VAL A 293 -2.83 -22.39 6.27
C VAL A 293 -3.89 -21.43 6.75
N SER A 294 -3.47 -20.32 7.33
CA SER A 294 -4.36 -19.22 7.74
C SER A 294 -3.66 -17.87 7.58
N MET A 295 -4.44 -16.80 7.64
CA MET A 295 -3.94 -15.42 7.75
C MET A 295 -4.35 -14.89 9.13
N PRO A 296 -3.42 -14.80 10.09
CA PRO A 296 -3.77 -14.51 11.49
C PRO A 296 -4.24 -13.07 11.70
N GLY A 297 -4.12 -12.18 10.70
CA GLY A 297 -4.52 -10.80 10.81
C GLY A 297 -3.70 -10.01 11.84
N ILE A 298 -2.43 -10.31 11.92
CA ILE A 298 -1.46 -9.65 12.80
C ILE A 298 -0.61 -8.65 11.99
N TYR A 299 0.05 -7.74 12.68
CA TYR A 299 1.10 -6.90 12.12
C TYR A 299 2.47 -7.56 12.28
N ASP A 300 3.45 -7.07 11.55
CA ASP A 300 4.82 -7.60 11.59
C ASP A 300 5.39 -7.55 13.01
N LEU A 301 5.80 -8.69 13.53
CA LEU A 301 6.25 -8.84 14.91
C LEU A 301 7.51 -8.02 15.20
N THR A 302 8.42 -7.91 14.23
CA THR A 302 9.64 -7.12 14.39
C THR A 302 9.35 -5.65 14.57
N TYR A 303 8.36 -5.12 13.83
CA TYR A 303 7.95 -3.74 13.98
C TYR A 303 7.35 -3.49 15.35
N ARG A 304 6.46 -4.36 15.80
CA ARG A 304 5.81 -4.28 17.12
C ARG A 304 6.81 -4.35 18.26
N ASP A 305 7.68 -5.35 18.25
CA ASP A 305 8.46 -5.71 19.43
C ASP A 305 9.78 -4.97 19.53
N TRP A 306 10.24 -4.44 18.41
CA TRP A 306 11.53 -3.81 18.34
C TRP A 306 11.48 -2.33 17.94
N TYR A 307 10.85 -2.01 16.84
CA TYR A 307 10.83 -0.64 16.32
C TYR A 307 10.05 0.31 17.22
N TRP A 308 8.86 -0.08 17.64
CA TRP A 308 8.01 0.76 18.48
C TRP A 308 8.60 1.03 19.86
N PRO A 309 9.12 0.03 20.64
CA PRO A 309 9.78 0.30 21.90
C PRO A 309 11.02 1.20 21.74
N ALA A 310 11.79 1.05 20.65
CA ALA A 310 12.94 1.90 20.37
C ALA A 310 12.53 3.34 20.06
N LEU A 311 11.46 3.56 19.29
CA LEU A 311 10.86 4.87 19.06
C LEU A 311 10.31 5.51 20.33
N ALA A 312 9.55 4.75 21.11
CA ALA A 312 8.96 5.20 22.36
C ALA A 312 10.00 5.57 23.42
N SER A 313 11.14 4.89 23.43
CA SER A 313 12.28 5.19 24.33
C SER A 313 13.17 6.33 23.85
N GLY A 314 12.90 6.91 22.68
CA GLY A 314 13.69 8.00 22.11
C GLY A 314 15.02 7.55 21.48
N GLY A 315 15.20 6.24 21.25
CA GLY A 315 16.42 5.66 20.67
C GLY A 315 16.57 5.87 19.18
N ILE A 316 15.45 6.03 18.44
CA ILE A 316 15.45 6.27 17.00
C ILE A 316 14.50 7.42 16.71
N GLY A 317 15.05 8.62 16.52
CA GLY A 317 14.25 9.82 16.20
C GLY A 317 13.44 10.37 17.38
N LYS A 318 13.91 11.43 17.99
CA LYS A 318 13.14 12.14 19.01
C LYS A 318 12.11 13.04 18.36
N TYR A 319 10.83 12.81 18.64
CA TYR A 319 9.87 13.90 18.65
C TYR A 319 10.17 14.86 19.80
N SER A 320 9.93 16.12 19.57
CA SER A 320 10.22 17.23 20.50
C SER A 320 9.57 17.13 21.89
N ASN A 321 8.73 16.14 22.14
CA ASN A 321 7.98 15.96 23.40
C ASN A 321 8.16 14.58 24.06
N GLY A 322 9.05 13.72 23.56
CA GLY A 322 9.43 12.47 24.23
C GLY A 322 8.38 11.35 24.25
N THR A 323 7.22 11.57 23.65
CA THR A 323 6.16 10.57 23.53
C THR A 323 5.95 10.28 22.06
N GLY A 324 6.24 9.06 21.61
CA GLY A 324 5.84 8.62 20.28
C GLY A 324 4.34 8.83 20.11
N ALA A 325 3.94 9.45 19.01
CA ALA A 325 2.52 9.69 18.76
C ALA A 325 1.76 8.36 18.70
N SER A 326 0.59 8.29 19.29
CA SER A 326 -0.22 7.06 19.36
C SER A 326 -0.54 6.44 18.01
N TRP A 327 -0.58 7.25 16.94
CA TRP A 327 -0.80 6.83 15.57
C TRP A 327 0.40 6.13 14.91
N GLN A 328 1.60 6.23 15.48
CA GLN A 328 2.80 5.49 15.04
C GLN A 328 2.84 4.06 15.58
N LYS A 329 1.97 3.73 16.52
CA LYS A 329 1.88 2.39 17.07
C LYS A 329 1.41 1.41 15.98
N PRO A 330 2.00 0.21 15.85
CA PRO A 330 1.47 -0.82 14.97
C PRO A 330 0.00 -1.07 15.29
N SER A 331 -0.88 -0.69 14.40
CA SER A 331 -2.32 -0.71 14.65
C SER A 331 -3.11 -1.35 13.52
N LYS A 332 -2.45 -1.63 12.40
CA LYS A 332 -3.10 -2.24 11.24
C LYS A 332 -2.60 -3.66 11.03
N ASN A 333 -3.54 -4.57 10.86
CA ASN A 333 -3.24 -5.94 10.51
C ASN A 333 -2.74 -6.03 9.08
N SER A 334 -1.65 -6.77 8.89
CA SER A 334 -1.14 -7.10 7.56
C SER A 334 -2.06 -8.10 6.87
N THR A 335 -2.18 -7.96 5.55
CA THR A 335 -2.87 -8.91 4.67
C THR A 335 -1.91 -9.78 3.86
N HIS A 336 -0.62 -9.76 4.20
CA HIS A 336 0.43 -10.54 3.54
C HIS A 336 1.32 -11.30 4.54
N ILE A 337 0.78 -11.60 5.73
CA ILE A 337 1.37 -12.52 6.70
C ILE A 337 0.56 -13.80 6.71
N TRP A 338 1.20 -14.90 6.37
CA TRP A 338 0.62 -16.24 6.36
C TRP A 338 1.14 -17.06 7.52
N GLN A 339 0.26 -17.83 8.14
CA GLN A 339 0.59 -18.83 9.14
C GLN A 339 0.35 -20.21 8.56
N TYR A 340 1.33 -21.10 8.71
CA TYR A 340 1.21 -22.50 8.39
C TYR A 340 1.52 -23.34 9.62
N ILE A 341 0.65 -24.27 9.96
CA ILE A 341 0.82 -25.25 11.03
C ILE A 341 0.96 -26.62 10.37
N PRO A 342 2.17 -27.20 10.27
CA PRO A 342 2.36 -28.50 9.66
C PRO A 342 1.79 -29.61 10.56
N ASP A 343 1.17 -30.63 9.97
CA ASP A 343 0.72 -31.83 10.68
C ASP A 343 1.91 -32.63 11.26
N ASN A 344 3.07 -32.51 10.63
CA ASN A 344 4.33 -33.09 11.10
C ASN A 344 5.44 -32.04 11.10
N ALA A 345 5.80 -31.58 12.30
CA ALA A 345 6.80 -30.55 12.50
C ALA A 345 8.25 -31.00 12.23
N THR A 346 8.49 -32.27 11.96
CA THR A 346 9.84 -32.79 11.68
C THR A 346 10.18 -32.87 10.19
N VAL A 347 9.24 -32.56 9.32
CA VAL A 347 9.42 -32.57 7.86
C VAL A 347 9.73 -31.16 7.39
N PRO A 348 10.80 -30.97 6.59
CA PRO A 348 11.08 -29.66 5.97
C PRO A 348 9.90 -29.16 5.13
N VAL A 349 9.61 -27.87 5.23
CA VAL A 349 8.51 -27.21 4.52
C VAL A 349 9.10 -26.27 3.47
N LEU A 350 8.81 -26.52 2.20
CA LEU A 350 9.11 -25.55 1.14
C LEU A 350 8.02 -24.49 1.12
N VAL A 351 8.42 -23.24 1.20
CA VAL A 351 7.58 -22.05 1.10
C VAL A 351 7.80 -21.40 -0.25
N GLU A 352 6.73 -21.18 -1.01
CA GLU A 352 6.78 -20.53 -2.32
C GLU A 352 5.81 -19.34 -2.33
N ALA A 353 6.28 -18.18 -2.80
CA ALA A 353 5.48 -16.96 -2.85
C ALA A 353 5.24 -16.52 -4.30
N TYR A 354 4.05 -15.99 -4.55
CA TYR A 354 3.58 -15.57 -5.87
C TYR A 354 2.96 -14.18 -5.80
N ASP A 355 3.18 -13.37 -6.84
CA ASP A 355 2.48 -12.09 -6.99
C ASP A 355 0.99 -12.29 -7.38
N ALA A 356 0.26 -11.19 -7.56
CA ALA A 356 -1.16 -11.23 -7.91
C ALA A 356 -1.45 -11.83 -9.30
N TYR A 357 -0.44 -11.96 -10.13
CA TYR A 357 -0.50 -12.49 -11.50
C TYR A 357 0.10 -13.88 -11.63
N ASP A 358 0.30 -14.57 -10.48
CA ASP A 358 0.87 -15.92 -10.38
C ASP A 358 2.35 -16.04 -10.82
N ASN A 359 3.11 -14.94 -10.89
CA ASN A 359 4.55 -15.00 -11.05
C ASN A 359 5.20 -15.40 -9.72
N GLN A 360 6.09 -16.39 -9.76
CA GLN A 360 6.83 -16.81 -8.58
C GLN A 360 7.83 -15.71 -8.16
N LEU A 361 7.67 -15.20 -6.94
CA LEU A 361 8.55 -14.19 -6.34
C LEU A 361 9.81 -14.83 -5.75
N GLY A 362 9.70 -16.05 -5.28
CA GLY A 362 10.79 -16.82 -4.73
C GLY A 362 10.32 -18.05 -3.97
N ARG A 363 11.30 -18.79 -3.43
CA ARG A 363 11.06 -19.98 -2.63
C ARG A 363 12.09 -20.10 -1.51
N PHE A 364 11.70 -20.69 -0.41
CA PHE A 364 12.54 -20.89 0.75
C PHE A 364 12.22 -22.22 1.43
N LEU A 365 13.23 -22.97 1.86
CA LEU A 365 13.05 -24.21 2.60
C LEU A 365 13.22 -23.94 4.10
N VAL A 366 12.13 -24.12 4.85
CA VAL A 366 12.17 -24.13 6.31
C VAL A 366 12.62 -25.51 6.75
N SER A 367 13.84 -25.62 7.20
CA SER A 367 14.42 -26.86 7.68
C SER A 367 14.03 -27.05 9.15
N THR A 368 13.51 -28.20 9.47
CA THR A 368 13.37 -28.67 10.85
C THR A 368 14.66 -29.42 11.23
N LYS A 369 15.27 -29.10 12.34
CA LYS A 369 16.33 -29.94 12.90
C LYS A 369 15.75 -30.99 13.82
#